data_64faf63a1f90476fada1798d50c6d8a5
#
_entry.id   64faf63a1f90476fada1798d50c6d8a5
#
_cell.length_a   1.000
_cell.length_b   1.000
_cell.length_c   1.000
_cell.angle_alpha   90.00
_cell.angle_beta   90.00
_cell.angle_gamma   90.00
#
_symmetry.space_group_name_H-M   'P 1'
#
loop_
_entity.id
_entity.type
_entity.pdbx_description
1 polymer ?
#
loop_
_entity_poly.entity_id
_entity_poly.type
_entity_poly.pdbx_seq_one_letter_code
_entity_poly.pdbx_strand_id
1 'polypeptide(L)'
;MENRNPAHPFQLAQGSTGAVPVFNSLFSIFVAAILLAGCAAPGEPTERKPHVPAAVSDLAGSQQGNTVILTFTLPKETVERHPLREVPAIEMYRDFLAPAGGTGSNGLIPPTNPTLLVTIPSDMVNQYDTSGRVRYVDSLRPEDFSQHPGQLALYVVRTRASKKAASENSNIVSLRVEPAADPITDLKSEVTHQGVVLSWAPPPKTLTGSVPAISTYRVYRSSPAAATGATAKPARAAQPIDDAKSNSVFVRIGESESSPFRDTQIEFGKTYMYSVRSVAQYRDVQVESADSNIVSVTPRDIFPPAAPQGLIVVPVPAQNSQPGYLDLSWSISGETDIGGYNVYRTEQQGAPGSKLNPQLLLTPAFRDMNVGPGRRYFYTVTAVDRAGNESVASAAVSGELAEQPAQ
;
A
#
# COMPACT_ATOMS: atom_id res chain seq x y z
N MET A 1 -32.04 -62.61 15.36
CA MET A 1 -32.12 -63.05 16.75
C MET A 1 -32.68 -61.86 17.51
N GLU A 2 -34.01 -61.82 17.65
CA GLU A 2 -34.81 -62.36 18.73
C GLU A 2 -34.53 -61.60 20.02
N ASN A 3 -35.44 -61.03 20.80
CA ASN A 3 -36.86 -61.24 20.96
C ASN A 3 -37.42 -60.25 21.99
N ARG A 4 -38.50 -59.64 21.77
CA ARG A 4 -39.77 -59.73 22.50
C ARG A 4 -39.98 -58.99 23.81
N ASN A 5 -41.02 -58.18 23.74
CA ASN A 5 -42.04 -57.78 24.73
C ASN A 5 -42.55 -58.94 25.60
N PRO A 6 -43.27 -58.83 26.76
CA PRO A 6 -44.65 -58.32 26.80
C PRO A 6 -45.06 -57.56 28.09
N ALA A 7 -46.05 -56.65 28.08
CA ALA A 7 -47.48 -56.71 28.34
C ALA A 7 -47.97 -56.97 29.78
N HIS A 8 -48.75 -55.98 30.32
CA HIS A 8 -49.99 -55.94 31.15
C HIS A 8 -50.26 -57.00 32.20
N PRO A 9 -51.17 -56.87 33.22
CA PRO A 9 -52.44 -56.11 33.19
C PRO A 9 -52.97 -55.52 34.53
N PHE A 10 -54.08 -54.73 34.43
CA PHE A 10 -55.31 -54.61 35.22
C PHE A 10 -55.34 -54.88 36.74
N GLN A 11 -55.97 -53.95 37.52
CA GLN A 11 -57.25 -54.27 38.20
C GLN A 11 -57.93 -53.04 38.81
N LEU A 12 -59.30 -53.10 38.68
CA LEU A 12 -60.35 -52.29 39.28
C LEU A 12 -60.54 -52.58 40.76
N ALA A 13 -60.97 -51.57 41.55
CA ALA A 13 -61.92 -51.82 42.64
C ALA A 13 -62.75 -50.58 42.96
N GLN A 14 -64.01 -50.86 43.11
CA GLN A 14 -65.16 -49.99 43.32
C GLN A 14 -65.25 -49.36 44.73
N GLY A 15 -65.88 -48.18 44.79
CA GLY A 15 -67.11 -47.97 45.49
C GLY A 15 -67.03 -47.32 46.89
N SER A 16 -67.64 -46.17 47.04
CA SER A 16 -68.83 -46.02 47.91
C SER A 16 -69.30 -44.56 47.96
N THR A 17 -70.58 -44.47 47.97
CA THR A 17 -71.52 -43.37 48.10
C THR A 17 -71.31 -42.47 49.32
N GLY A 18 -71.63 -41.19 49.16
CA GLY A 18 -71.81 -40.28 50.29
C GLY A 18 -72.04 -38.81 49.90
N ALA A 19 -73.31 -38.46 49.82
CA ALA A 19 -73.93 -37.15 50.14
C ALA A 19 -73.31 -35.82 49.67
N VAL A 20 -74.09 -35.12 48.88
CA VAL A 20 -74.03 -33.73 48.48
C VAL A 20 -74.32 -32.81 49.66
N PRO A 21 -73.67 -31.65 49.78
CA PRO A 21 -74.40 -30.42 50.06
C PRO A 21 -74.26 -29.40 48.92
N VAL A 22 -75.36 -28.90 48.50
CA VAL A 22 -75.61 -27.76 47.64
C VAL A 22 -75.19 -26.49 48.41
N PHE A 23 -73.94 -26.04 48.24
CA PHE A 23 -73.55 -24.69 48.56
C PHE A 23 -72.19 -24.40 47.89
N ASN A 24 -72.25 -23.82 46.69
CA ASN A 24 -71.21 -22.98 46.12
C ASN A 24 -71.45 -22.69 44.60
N SER A 25 -72.71 -22.64 44.19
CA SER A 25 -73.06 -22.33 42.79
C SER A 25 -72.88 -20.83 42.44
N LEU A 26 -72.76 -19.96 43.44
CA LEU A 26 -72.59 -18.51 43.22
C LEU A 26 -71.15 -18.04 43.16
N PHE A 27 -70.19 -18.79 43.72
CA PHE A 27 -68.79 -18.41 43.68
C PHE A 27 -68.11 -18.86 42.38
N SER A 28 -68.56 -19.95 41.81
CA SER A 28 -67.99 -20.43 40.52
C SER A 28 -68.39 -19.53 39.30
N ILE A 29 -69.54 -18.89 39.37
CA ILE A 29 -70.00 -17.96 38.31
C ILE A 29 -69.22 -16.65 38.39
N PHE A 30 -68.82 -16.20 39.57
CA PHE A 30 -68.02 -14.96 39.71
C PHE A 30 -66.56 -15.15 39.31
N VAL A 31 -65.97 -16.34 39.56
CA VAL A 31 -64.61 -16.64 39.12
C VAL A 31 -64.55 -16.92 37.60
N ALA A 32 -65.57 -17.53 37.00
CA ALA A 32 -65.66 -17.68 35.56
C ALA A 32 -65.89 -16.36 34.82
N ALA A 33 -66.61 -15.38 35.43
CA ALA A 33 -66.79 -14.04 34.85
C ALA A 33 -65.53 -13.18 34.92
N ILE A 34 -64.64 -13.37 35.91
CA ILE A 34 -63.37 -12.64 36.04
C ILE A 34 -62.34 -13.23 35.07
N LEU A 35 -62.37 -14.51 34.72
CA LEU A 35 -61.49 -15.12 33.71
C LEU A 35 -61.85 -14.78 32.25
N LEU A 36 -63.04 -14.31 31.96
CA LEU A 36 -63.51 -13.88 30.65
C LEU A 36 -63.26 -12.36 30.41
N ALA A 37 -62.94 -11.58 31.42
CA ALA A 37 -62.62 -10.15 31.27
C ALA A 37 -61.13 -9.91 30.93
N GLY A 38 -60.32 -10.95 30.82
CA GLY A 38 -58.87 -10.86 30.53
C GLY A 38 -58.51 -11.06 29.04
N CYS A 39 -59.46 -11.08 28.10
CA CYS A 39 -59.15 -10.91 26.70
C CYS A 39 -58.87 -9.43 26.45
N ALA A 40 -57.58 -9.02 26.69
CA ALA A 40 -57.10 -7.82 26.06
C ALA A 40 -57.39 -7.96 24.57
N ALA A 41 -58.25 -7.12 24.02
CA ALA A 41 -58.46 -7.04 22.59
C ALA A 41 -57.05 -6.87 21.98
N PRO A 42 -56.67 -7.73 21.02
CA PRO A 42 -55.44 -7.49 20.30
C PRO A 42 -55.58 -6.10 19.73
N GLY A 43 -54.72 -5.16 20.15
CA GLY A 43 -54.65 -3.82 19.54
C GLY A 43 -54.61 -4.02 18.03
N GLU A 44 -55.19 -3.11 17.30
CA GLU A 44 -55.17 -3.13 15.84
C GLU A 44 -53.78 -3.55 15.37
N PRO A 45 -53.65 -4.52 14.44
CA PRO A 45 -52.36 -4.92 13.95
C PRO A 45 -51.65 -3.69 13.41
N THR A 46 -50.68 -3.17 14.15
CA THR A 46 -49.83 -2.11 13.67
C THR A 46 -49.12 -2.66 12.46
N GLU A 47 -49.47 -2.14 11.28
CA GLU A 47 -48.71 -2.44 10.07
C GLU A 47 -47.23 -2.27 10.39
N ARG A 48 -46.48 -3.37 10.32
CA ARG A 48 -45.03 -3.32 10.42
C ARG A 48 -44.52 -2.54 9.21
N LYS A 49 -44.34 -1.25 9.38
CA LYS A 49 -43.69 -0.43 8.34
C LYS A 49 -42.34 -1.05 8.02
N PRO A 50 -42.06 -1.29 6.74
CA PRO A 50 -40.78 -1.82 6.36
C PRO A 50 -39.67 -0.87 6.80
N HIS A 51 -38.63 -1.38 7.45
CA HIS A 51 -37.45 -0.60 7.84
C HIS A 51 -36.62 -0.28 6.57
N VAL A 52 -36.94 0.81 5.90
CA VAL A 52 -36.25 1.25 4.69
C VAL A 52 -34.90 1.87 5.07
N PRO A 53 -33.76 1.36 4.55
CA PRO A 53 -32.47 1.97 4.80
C PRO A 53 -32.40 3.41 4.28
N ALA A 54 -31.62 4.26 4.93
CA ALA A 54 -31.30 5.57 4.38
C ALA A 54 -30.55 5.43 3.05
N ALA A 55 -30.73 6.40 2.15
CA ALA A 55 -30.01 6.39 0.89
C ALA A 55 -28.51 6.67 1.12
N VAL A 56 -27.65 6.03 0.33
CA VAL A 56 -26.22 6.37 0.24
C VAL A 56 -26.10 7.78 -0.35
N SER A 57 -25.31 8.65 0.26
CA SER A 57 -25.16 10.05 -0.16
C SER A 57 -23.72 10.43 -0.50
N ASP A 58 -22.78 9.53 -0.33
CA ASP A 58 -21.34 9.74 -0.51
C ASP A 58 -20.72 8.77 -1.54
N LEU A 59 -21.54 8.26 -2.49
CA LEU A 59 -21.03 7.47 -3.58
C LEU A 59 -20.00 8.29 -4.36
N ALA A 60 -18.79 7.75 -4.49
CA ALA A 60 -17.70 8.30 -5.27
C ALA A 60 -17.17 7.23 -6.23
N GLY A 61 -16.62 7.67 -7.37
CA GLY A 61 -16.06 6.78 -8.36
C GLY A 61 -14.84 7.39 -9.03
N SER A 62 -13.92 6.53 -9.44
CA SER A 62 -12.75 6.91 -10.23
C SER A 62 -12.34 5.78 -11.15
N GLN A 63 -11.84 6.12 -12.34
CA GLN A 63 -11.27 5.13 -13.24
C GLN A 63 -9.79 4.92 -12.90
N GLN A 64 -9.38 3.63 -12.84
CA GLN A 64 -7.99 3.21 -12.78
C GLN A 64 -7.81 2.01 -13.72
N GLY A 65 -6.96 2.15 -14.70
CA GLY A 65 -6.89 1.16 -15.75
C GLY A 65 -8.24 1.01 -16.46
N ASN A 66 -8.60 -0.22 -16.74
CA ASN A 66 -9.90 -0.55 -17.34
C ASN A 66 -10.94 -0.92 -16.26
N THR A 67 -10.84 -0.34 -15.08
CA THR A 67 -11.80 -0.54 -13.98
C THR A 67 -12.32 0.77 -13.46
N VAL A 68 -13.56 0.78 -12.96
CA VAL A 68 -14.10 1.87 -12.17
C VAL A 68 -14.18 1.42 -10.71
N ILE A 69 -13.50 2.14 -9.85
CA ILE A 69 -13.52 1.91 -8.41
C ILE A 69 -14.62 2.78 -7.81
N LEU A 70 -15.62 2.14 -7.22
CA LEU A 70 -16.72 2.78 -6.50
C LEU A 70 -16.51 2.66 -5.01
N THR A 71 -16.68 3.76 -4.28
CA THR A 71 -16.58 3.77 -2.82
C THR A 71 -17.74 4.55 -2.20
N PHE A 72 -18.28 4.06 -1.09
CA PHE A 72 -19.34 4.72 -0.33
C PHE A 72 -19.42 4.17 1.10
N THR A 73 -20.11 4.90 1.96
CA THR A 73 -20.38 4.46 3.33
C THR A 73 -21.74 3.74 3.39
N LEU A 74 -21.75 2.56 4.00
CA LEU A 74 -22.98 1.80 4.15
C LEU A 74 -23.90 2.48 5.19
N PRO A 75 -25.20 2.69 4.90
CA PRO A 75 -26.11 3.27 5.86
C PRO A 75 -26.28 2.34 7.08
N LYS A 76 -26.22 2.92 8.27
CA LYS A 76 -26.44 2.23 9.55
C LYS A 76 -27.84 2.46 10.11
N GLU A 77 -28.61 3.36 9.49
CA GLU A 77 -29.92 3.79 9.93
C GLU A 77 -30.96 3.70 8.81
N THR A 78 -32.20 3.64 9.22
CA THR A 78 -33.36 3.78 8.33
C THR A 78 -33.63 5.26 7.99
N VAL A 79 -34.52 5.52 7.03
CA VAL A 79 -35.01 6.86 6.71
C VAL A 79 -35.59 7.58 7.95
N GLU A 80 -36.16 6.82 8.89
CA GLU A 80 -36.73 7.33 10.15
C GLU A 80 -35.68 7.47 11.27
N ARG A 81 -34.37 7.32 10.96
CA ARG A 81 -33.22 7.38 11.90
C ARG A 81 -33.22 6.29 12.98
N HIS A 82 -33.85 5.15 12.71
CA HIS A 82 -33.71 3.98 13.57
C HIS A 82 -32.51 3.14 13.11
N PRO A 83 -31.75 2.55 14.04
CA PRO A 83 -30.62 1.71 13.68
C PRO A 83 -31.10 0.48 12.88
N LEU A 84 -30.38 0.15 11.80
CA LEU A 84 -30.60 -1.09 11.04
C LEU A 84 -30.19 -2.28 11.89
N ARG A 85 -31.04 -3.31 11.93
CA ARG A 85 -30.77 -4.54 12.71
C ARG A 85 -29.77 -5.46 12.02
N GLU A 86 -29.75 -5.41 10.69
CA GLU A 86 -28.91 -6.24 9.84
C GLU A 86 -28.24 -5.38 8.77
N VAL A 87 -27.10 -5.84 8.28
CA VAL A 87 -26.39 -5.21 7.17
C VAL A 87 -27.28 -5.34 5.92
N PRO A 88 -27.64 -4.26 5.23
CA PRO A 88 -28.47 -4.34 4.03
C PRO A 88 -27.69 -4.92 2.85
N ALA A 89 -28.36 -5.63 1.95
CA ALA A 89 -27.82 -5.98 0.64
C ALA A 89 -27.57 -4.72 -0.20
N ILE A 90 -26.63 -4.78 -1.14
CA ILE A 90 -26.27 -3.69 -2.02
C ILE A 90 -26.67 -4.03 -3.45
N GLU A 91 -27.37 -3.14 -4.11
CA GLU A 91 -27.67 -3.20 -5.54
C GLU A 91 -26.95 -2.04 -6.24
N MET A 92 -26.06 -2.36 -7.17
CA MET A 92 -25.33 -1.37 -7.97
C MET A 92 -25.88 -1.38 -9.38
N TYR A 93 -26.01 -0.20 -9.95
CA TYR A 93 -26.55 0.01 -11.30
C TYR A 93 -25.55 0.83 -12.11
N ARG A 94 -25.45 0.49 -13.40
CA ARG A 94 -24.61 1.19 -14.38
C ARG A 94 -25.37 1.40 -15.67
N ASP A 95 -25.25 2.60 -16.22
CA ASP A 95 -25.72 2.93 -17.57
C ASP A 95 -24.71 3.82 -18.27
N PHE A 96 -24.83 3.92 -19.60
CA PHE A 96 -24.05 4.83 -20.42
C PHE A 96 -24.95 5.89 -21.03
N LEU A 97 -24.57 7.15 -20.86
CA LEU A 97 -25.33 8.30 -21.37
C LEU A 97 -24.49 9.14 -22.29
N ALA A 98 -25.04 9.48 -23.46
CA ALA A 98 -24.41 10.45 -24.34
C ALA A 98 -24.29 11.81 -23.62
N PRO A 99 -23.12 12.48 -23.69
CA PRO A 99 -23.00 13.82 -23.13
C PRO A 99 -24.01 14.74 -23.80
N ALA A 100 -24.85 15.39 -22.99
CA ALA A 100 -25.78 16.41 -23.49
C ALA A 100 -24.97 17.53 -24.17
N GLY A 101 -25.31 17.91 -25.37
CA GLY A 101 -24.59 18.88 -26.17
C GLY A 101 -24.70 20.33 -25.66
N GLY A 102 -24.38 20.56 -24.38
CA GLY A 102 -24.41 21.87 -23.71
C GLY A 102 -23.43 21.94 -22.56
N THR A 103 -22.71 23.04 -22.45
CA THR A 103 -21.70 23.36 -21.42
C THR A 103 -22.35 23.66 -20.06
N GLY A 104 -23.13 22.74 -19.49
CA GLY A 104 -23.74 22.92 -18.17
C GLY A 104 -23.78 21.61 -17.40
N SER A 105 -23.18 21.58 -16.23
CA SER A 105 -23.21 20.47 -15.28
C SER A 105 -24.56 20.23 -14.58
N ASN A 106 -25.62 20.96 -14.99
CA ASN A 106 -26.93 20.93 -14.36
C ASN A 106 -27.93 20.21 -15.25
N GLY A 107 -28.12 18.90 -15.03
CA GLY A 107 -29.23 18.19 -15.62
C GLY A 107 -28.97 16.77 -16.14
N LEU A 108 -28.04 16.02 -15.56
CA LEU A 108 -27.99 14.57 -15.79
C LEU A 108 -29.24 13.97 -15.15
N ILE A 109 -30.26 13.72 -15.99
CA ILE A 109 -31.45 12.97 -15.56
C ILE A 109 -31.01 11.52 -15.48
N PRO A 110 -31.09 10.87 -14.30
CA PRO A 110 -30.79 9.46 -14.22
C PRO A 110 -31.73 8.69 -15.14
N PRO A 111 -31.28 7.64 -15.80
CA PRO A 111 -32.16 6.79 -16.58
C PRO A 111 -33.30 6.31 -15.67
N THR A 112 -34.52 6.34 -16.18
CA THR A 112 -35.74 5.98 -15.43
C THR A 112 -35.68 4.53 -14.93
N ASN A 113 -34.93 3.66 -15.61
CA ASN A 113 -34.69 2.28 -15.24
C ASN A 113 -33.20 1.94 -15.45
N PRO A 114 -32.35 2.22 -14.45
CA PRO A 114 -30.92 1.92 -14.56
C PRO A 114 -30.68 0.41 -14.63
N THR A 115 -29.71 0.01 -15.43
CA THR A 115 -29.35 -1.41 -15.63
C THR A 115 -28.64 -1.95 -14.38
N LEU A 116 -29.18 -3.03 -13.79
CA LEU A 116 -28.56 -3.68 -12.65
C LEU A 116 -27.21 -4.29 -13.05
N LEU A 117 -26.13 -3.81 -12.44
CA LEU A 117 -24.79 -4.31 -12.63
C LEU A 117 -24.54 -5.53 -11.74
N VAL A 118 -24.83 -5.41 -10.44
CA VAL A 118 -24.59 -6.46 -9.45
C VAL A 118 -25.48 -6.31 -8.22
N THR A 119 -25.81 -7.43 -7.60
CA THR A 119 -26.38 -7.49 -6.24
C THR A 119 -25.36 -8.15 -5.32
N ILE A 120 -24.97 -7.48 -4.24
CA ILE A 120 -24.12 -8.02 -3.18
C ILE A 120 -25.05 -8.40 -2.02
N PRO A 121 -25.21 -9.70 -1.71
CA PRO A 121 -26.03 -10.14 -0.59
C PRO A 121 -25.49 -9.65 0.76
N SER A 122 -26.35 -9.50 1.76
CA SER A 122 -26.01 -8.97 3.09
C SER A 122 -24.85 -9.70 3.78
N ASP A 123 -24.78 -11.02 3.63
CA ASP A 123 -23.74 -11.88 4.20
C ASP A 123 -22.37 -11.73 3.50
N MET A 124 -22.35 -11.21 2.29
CA MET A 124 -21.12 -10.97 1.52
C MET A 124 -20.60 -9.53 1.61
N VAL A 125 -21.38 -8.59 2.14
CA VAL A 125 -21.01 -7.15 2.15
C VAL A 125 -19.68 -6.90 2.88
N ASN A 126 -19.41 -7.64 3.96
CA ASN A 126 -18.16 -7.50 4.72
C ASN A 126 -16.89 -7.81 3.90
N GLN A 127 -16.99 -8.54 2.78
CA GLN A 127 -15.85 -8.80 1.89
C GLN A 127 -15.45 -7.56 1.08
N TYR A 128 -16.36 -6.60 0.97
CA TYR A 128 -16.16 -5.34 0.24
C TYR A 128 -15.87 -4.17 1.19
N ASP A 129 -15.91 -4.37 2.52
CA ASP A 129 -15.62 -3.33 3.50
C ASP A 129 -14.10 -3.13 3.62
N THR A 130 -13.68 -1.90 3.37
CA THR A 130 -12.31 -1.44 3.58
C THR A 130 -12.34 -0.26 4.53
N SER A 131 -12.02 -0.50 5.80
CA SER A 131 -11.95 0.53 6.86
C SER A 131 -13.26 1.34 7.04
N GLY A 132 -14.41 0.66 6.99
CA GLY A 132 -15.74 1.27 7.18
C GLY A 132 -16.36 1.87 5.92
N ARG A 133 -15.74 1.66 4.75
CA ARG A 133 -16.29 2.03 3.45
C ARG A 133 -16.37 0.81 2.54
N VAL A 134 -17.47 0.69 1.84
CA VAL A 134 -17.59 -0.31 0.76
C VAL A 134 -16.71 0.13 -0.40
N ARG A 135 -15.89 -0.79 -0.92
CA ARG A 135 -15.13 -0.64 -2.14
C ARG A 135 -15.52 -1.72 -3.13
N TYR A 136 -16.05 -1.33 -4.27
CA TYR A 136 -16.39 -2.22 -5.37
C TYR A 136 -15.62 -1.84 -6.62
N VAL A 137 -15.19 -2.85 -7.39
CA VAL A 137 -14.43 -2.67 -8.63
C VAL A 137 -15.27 -3.20 -9.79
N ASP A 138 -15.69 -2.30 -10.66
CA ASP A 138 -16.37 -2.64 -11.91
C ASP A 138 -15.35 -2.73 -13.04
N SER A 139 -15.19 -3.92 -13.64
CA SER A 139 -14.28 -4.16 -14.75
C SER A 139 -14.96 -3.83 -16.07
N LEU A 140 -14.47 -2.80 -16.75
CA LEU A 140 -14.94 -2.39 -18.06
C LEU A 140 -14.36 -3.33 -19.14
N ARG A 141 -15.21 -3.81 -20.03
CA ARG A 141 -14.84 -4.69 -21.13
C ARG A 141 -14.59 -3.87 -22.41
N PRO A 142 -13.88 -4.42 -23.40
CA PRO A 142 -13.67 -3.75 -24.69
C PRO A 142 -14.99 -3.26 -25.32
N GLU A 143 -16.08 -4.04 -25.14
CA GLU A 143 -17.40 -3.71 -25.68
C GLU A 143 -17.98 -2.45 -25.03
N ASP A 144 -17.74 -2.22 -23.74
CA ASP A 144 -18.22 -1.04 -23.01
C ASP A 144 -17.66 0.25 -23.64
N PHE A 145 -16.43 0.21 -24.17
CA PHE A 145 -15.83 1.35 -24.87
C PHE A 145 -16.27 1.45 -26.33
N SER A 146 -16.38 0.33 -27.06
CA SER A 146 -16.70 0.32 -28.47
C SER A 146 -18.17 0.63 -28.76
N GLN A 147 -19.09 0.23 -27.89
CA GLN A 147 -20.52 0.49 -27.99
C GLN A 147 -20.92 1.88 -27.44
N HIS A 148 -20.11 2.45 -26.55
CA HIS A 148 -20.40 3.71 -25.87
C HIS A 148 -19.26 4.74 -26.02
N PRO A 149 -18.77 5.03 -27.25
CA PRO A 149 -17.62 5.91 -27.44
C PRO A 149 -17.91 7.33 -26.96
N GLY A 150 -17.09 7.81 -26.01
CA GLY A 150 -17.20 9.16 -25.45
C GLY A 150 -18.44 9.41 -24.58
N GLN A 151 -19.19 8.38 -24.23
CA GLN A 151 -20.32 8.47 -23.30
C GLN A 151 -19.84 8.54 -21.85
N LEU A 152 -20.74 8.99 -20.96
CA LEU A 152 -20.53 8.98 -19.53
C LEU A 152 -21.05 7.68 -18.95
N ALA A 153 -20.22 6.95 -18.18
CA ALA A 153 -20.70 5.88 -17.34
C ALA A 153 -21.34 6.48 -16.08
N LEU A 154 -22.61 6.17 -15.86
CA LEU A 154 -23.38 6.60 -14.72
C LEU A 154 -23.53 5.46 -13.72
N TYR A 155 -23.28 5.74 -12.46
CA TYR A 155 -23.43 4.78 -11.37
C TYR A 155 -24.36 5.29 -10.29
N VAL A 156 -25.23 4.42 -9.81
CA VAL A 156 -26.05 4.62 -8.62
C VAL A 156 -26.07 3.35 -7.77
N VAL A 157 -26.28 3.52 -6.48
CA VAL A 157 -26.36 2.44 -5.51
C VAL A 157 -27.68 2.53 -4.77
N ARG A 158 -28.30 1.38 -4.50
CA ARG A 158 -29.40 1.20 -3.56
C ARG A 158 -29.00 0.19 -2.51
N THR A 159 -29.51 0.34 -1.31
CA THR A 159 -29.39 -0.66 -0.25
C THR A 159 -30.76 -1.27 0.04
N ARG A 160 -30.78 -2.56 0.36
CA ARG A 160 -32.02 -3.33 0.51
C ARG A 160 -31.99 -4.15 1.80
N ALA A 161 -32.89 -3.82 2.74
CA ALA A 161 -33.07 -4.59 3.97
C ALA A 161 -34.02 -5.80 3.79
N SER A 162 -34.96 -5.74 2.82
CA SER A 162 -35.86 -6.85 2.49
C SER A 162 -36.45 -6.65 1.07
N LYS A 163 -37.21 -7.64 0.59
CA LYS A 163 -37.88 -7.54 -0.73
C LYS A 163 -38.74 -6.30 -0.89
N LYS A 164 -39.29 -5.74 0.21
CA LYS A 164 -40.18 -4.57 0.20
C LYS A 164 -39.54 -3.31 0.77
N ALA A 165 -38.27 -3.37 1.22
CA ALA A 165 -37.57 -2.29 1.88
C ALA A 165 -36.24 -2.00 1.18
N ALA A 166 -36.28 -1.28 0.07
CA ALA A 166 -35.12 -0.73 -0.63
C ALA A 166 -35.02 0.78 -0.37
N SER A 167 -33.82 1.28 -0.24
CA SER A 167 -33.56 2.72 -0.17
C SER A 167 -33.91 3.42 -1.49
N GLU A 168 -34.02 4.73 -1.47
CA GLU A 168 -33.88 5.56 -2.67
C GLU A 168 -32.50 5.41 -3.30
N ASN A 169 -32.34 5.93 -4.52
CA ASN A 169 -31.05 5.97 -5.19
C ASN A 169 -30.05 6.82 -4.40
N SER A 170 -28.78 6.44 -4.46
CA SER A 170 -27.69 7.31 -4.02
C SER A 170 -27.59 8.59 -4.87
N ASN A 171 -26.65 9.48 -4.51
CA ASN A 171 -26.14 10.44 -5.46
C ASN A 171 -25.59 9.72 -6.70
N ILE A 172 -25.64 10.39 -7.87
CA ILE A 172 -25.14 9.86 -9.14
C ILE A 172 -23.64 10.13 -9.24
N VAL A 173 -22.88 9.12 -9.60
CA VAL A 173 -21.51 9.28 -10.09
C VAL A 173 -21.53 9.19 -11.60
N SER A 174 -20.97 10.19 -12.28
CA SER A 174 -20.82 10.24 -13.73
C SER A 174 -19.34 10.35 -14.08
N LEU A 175 -18.84 9.43 -14.89
CA LEU A 175 -17.44 9.35 -15.28
C LEU A 175 -17.36 9.23 -16.81
N ARG A 176 -16.54 10.07 -17.44
CA ARG A 176 -16.09 9.78 -18.80
C ARG A 176 -15.07 8.67 -18.71
N VAL A 177 -15.40 7.51 -19.26
CA VAL A 177 -14.50 6.35 -19.27
C VAL A 177 -13.83 6.24 -20.64
N GLU A 178 -12.52 6.07 -20.63
CA GLU A 178 -11.71 5.93 -21.83
C GLU A 178 -10.80 4.70 -21.66
N PRO A 179 -10.44 4.00 -22.76
CA PRO A 179 -9.61 2.79 -22.66
C PRO A 179 -8.20 3.15 -22.16
N ALA A 180 -7.86 2.68 -20.97
CA ALA A 180 -6.52 2.89 -20.42
C ALA A 180 -5.46 2.14 -21.22
N ALA A 181 -4.23 2.60 -21.14
CA ALA A 181 -3.08 1.85 -21.65
C ALA A 181 -2.92 0.53 -20.88
N ASP A 182 -2.38 -0.48 -21.52
CA ASP A 182 -1.99 -1.71 -20.85
C ASP A 182 -1.02 -1.42 -19.70
N PRO A 183 -1.02 -2.22 -18.63
CA PRO A 183 -0.08 -2.03 -17.52
C PRO A 183 1.38 -2.22 -18.00
N ILE A 184 2.29 -1.45 -17.45
CA ILE A 184 3.72 -1.66 -17.62
C ILE A 184 4.09 -2.99 -16.96
N THR A 185 4.80 -3.87 -17.67
CA THR A 185 5.14 -5.23 -17.19
C THR A 185 6.63 -5.47 -17.04
N ASP A 186 7.45 -4.50 -17.40
CA ASP A 186 8.91 -4.59 -17.43
C ASP A 186 9.61 -3.57 -16.54
N LEU A 187 8.90 -3.03 -15.54
CA LEU A 187 9.50 -2.13 -14.54
C LEU A 187 10.71 -2.81 -13.88
N LYS A 188 11.84 -2.11 -13.88
CA LYS A 188 13.12 -2.51 -13.27
C LYS A 188 13.62 -1.42 -12.34
N SER A 189 14.46 -1.80 -11.37
CA SER A 189 15.13 -0.88 -10.47
C SER A 189 16.64 -1.15 -10.45
N GLU A 190 17.42 -0.08 -10.38
CA GLU A 190 18.88 -0.11 -10.21
C GLU A 190 19.26 0.83 -9.06
N VAL A 191 20.17 0.38 -8.19
CA VAL A 191 20.71 1.21 -7.09
C VAL A 191 21.94 1.94 -7.60
N THR A 192 21.97 3.24 -7.39
CA THR A 192 23.12 4.11 -7.70
C THR A 192 23.54 4.86 -6.44
N HIS A 193 24.70 5.51 -6.46
CA HIS A 193 25.15 6.38 -5.37
C HIS A 193 24.19 7.56 -5.09
N GLN A 194 23.32 7.91 -6.04
CA GLN A 194 22.37 9.03 -5.94
C GLN A 194 20.94 8.58 -5.64
N GLY A 195 20.68 7.27 -5.48
CA GLY A 195 19.34 6.77 -5.22
C GLY A 195 18.96 5.56 -6.06
N VAL A 196 17.66 5.32 -6.18
CA VAL A 196 17.09 4.23 -6.97
C VAL A 196 16.63 4.77 -8.33
N VAL A 197 17.14 4.18 -9.40
CA VAL A 197 16.71 4.47 -10.77
C VAL A 197 15.70 3.43 -11.20
N LEU A 198 14.53 3.88 -11.66
CA LEU A 198 13.45 3.05 -12.17
C LEU A 198 13.39 3.19 -13.69
N SER A 199 13.32 2.07 -14.41
CA SER A 199 13.24 2.06 -15.87
C SER A 199 12.15 1.12 -16.36
N TRP A 200 11.49 1.49 -17.45
CA TRP A 200 10.39 0.75 -18.08
C TRP A 200 10.27 1.10 -19.56
N ALA A 201 9.56 0.28 -20.32
CA ALA A 201 9.14 0.60 -21.68
C ALA A 201 7.71 1.17 -21.70
N PRO A 202 7.39 2.11 -22.61
CA PRO A 202 6.02 2.60 -22.76
C PRO A 202 5.08 1.48 -23.21
N PRO A 203 3.85 1.40 -22.66
CA PRO A 203 2.85 0.41 -23.11
C PRO A 203 2.52 0.59 -24.59
N PRO A 204 2.50 -0.49 -25.38
CA PRO A 204 2.32 -0.39 -26.83
C PRO A 204 0.86 -0.16 -27.25
N LYS A 205 -0.10 -0.49 -26.41
CA LYS A 205 -1.53 -0.45 -26.75
C LYS A 205 -2.43 -0.24 -25.54
N THR A 206 -3.69 0.06 -25.82
CA THR A 206 -4.79 0.09 -24.86
C THR A 206 -5.56 -1.24 -24.87
N LEU A 207 -6.52 -1.42 -23.96
CA LEU A 207 -7.46 -2.56 -23.97
C LEU A 207 -8.18 -2.74 -25.33
N THR A 208 -8.45 -1.66 -26.04
CA THR A 208 -9.12 -1.70 -27.35
C THR A 208 -8.14 -1.86 -28.52
N GLY A 209 -6.85 -2.03 -28.24
CA GLY A 209 -5.81 -2.25 -29.26
C GLY A 209 -5.26 -0.98 -29.91
N SER A 210 -5.77 0.21 -29.55
CA SER A 210 -5.25 1.50 -30.06
C SER A 210 -3.93 1.88 -29.37
N VAL A 211 -3.12 2.72 -30.02
CA VAL A 211 -1.91 3.29 -29.42
C VAL A 211 -2.32 4.34 -28.38
N PRO A 212 -1.87 4.22 -27.11
CA PRO A 212 -2.23 5.19 -26.09
C PRO A 212 -1.49 6.52 -26.26
N ALA A 213 -2.20 7.65 -26.08
CA ALA A 213 -1.60 8.98 -26.04
C ALA A 213 -1.05 9.27 -24.63
N ILE A 214 0.08 8.66 -24.29
CA ILE A 214 0.70 8.81 -22.97
C ILE A 214 1.30 10.22 -22.85
N SER A 215 0.89 10.96 -21.84
CA SER A 215 1.40 12.29 -21.53
C SER A 215 2.45 12.28 -20.42
N THR A 216 2.32 11.37 -19.45
CA THR A 216 3.24 11.28 -18.32
C THR A 216 3.14 9.91 -17.65
N TYR A 217 4.05 9.64 -16.71
CA TYR A 217 4.05 8.47 -15.84
C TYR A 217 4.03 8.93 -14.40
N ARG A 218 3.24 8.26 -13.57
CA ARG A 218 3.17 8.48 -12.12
C ARG A 218 3.90 7.36 -11.41
N VAL A 219 4.84 7.74 -10.55
CA VAL A 219 5.67 6.81 -9.79
C VAL A 219 5.16 6.74 -8.36
N TYR A 220 4.94 5.53 -7.91
CA TYR A 220 4.43 5.22 -6.57
C TYR A 220 5.46 4.42 -5.79
N ARG A 221 5.58 4.72 -4.50
CA ARG A 221 6.48 4.03 -3.57
C ARG A 221 5.72 3.62 -2.33
N SER A 222 5.97 2.41 -1.85
CA SER A 222 5.57 1.95 -0.54
C SER A 222 6.79 1.50 0.23
N SER A 223 6.79 1.75 1.53
CA SER A 223 7.75 1.17 2.46
C SER A 223 6.98 0.20 3.35
N PRO A 224 7.38 -1.07 3.47
CA PRO A 224 6.74 -1.97 4.41
C PRO A 224 6.77 -1.31 5.79
N ALA A 225 5.63 -1.22 6.46
CA ALA A 225 5.61 -0.83 7.87
C ALA A 225 6.57 -1.75 8.61
N ALA A 226 7.49 -1.20 9.39
CA ALA A 226 8.37 -1.99 10.25
C ALA A 226 7.49 -2.97 11.02
N ALA A 227 7.69 -4.26 10.80
CA ALA A 227 6.92 -5.31 11.43
C ALA A 227 7.14 -5.21 12.93
N THR A 228 6.24 -4.57 13.65
CA THR A 228 6.18 -4.63 15.10
C THR A 228 5.79 -6.06 15.45
N GLY A 229 6.80 -6.87 15.75
CA GLY A 229 6.78 -8.11 16.50
C GLY A 229 5.59 -9.06 16.28
N ALA A 230 5.48 -9.68 15.12
CA ALA A 230 4.68 -10.89 14.96
C ALA A 230 5.50 -11.91 14.14
N THR A 231 5.84 -13.02 14.76
CA THR A 231 6.53 -14.17 14.18
C THR A 231 5.75 -14.70 12.97
N ALA A 232 6.24 -14.42 11.79
CA ALA A 232 5.67 -14.90 10.54
C ALA A 232 6.02 -16.38 10.34
N LYS A 233 4.99 -17.22 10.27
CA LYS A 233 5.04 -18.60 9.80
C LYS A 233 5.27 -18.60 8.29
N PRO A 234 6.12 -19.47 7.70
CA PRO A 234 6.45 -19.41 6.29
C PRO A 234 5.23 -19.73 5.42
N ALA A 235 4.93 -18.83 4.49
CA ALA A 235 3.82 -18.93 3.56
C ALA A 235 4.16 -19.82 2.36
N ARG A 236 3.21 -20.69 2.05
CA ARG A 236 3.15 -21.64 0.94
C ARG A 236 2.93 -20.89 -0.39
N ALA A 237 3.48 -21.50 -1.48
CA ALA A 237 3.57 -20.98 -2.85
C ALA A 237 2.43 -20.11 -3.40
N ALA A 238 2.87 -19.16 -4.19
CA ALA A 238 2.20 -18.19 -5.07
C ALA A 238 0.75 -18.46 -5.49
N GLN A 239 -0.14 -17.57 -5.04
CA GLN A 239 -1.41 -17.24 -5.70
C GLN A 239 -1.39 -15.76 -6.10
N PRO A 240 -2.20 -15.31 -7.10
CA PRO A 240 -2.24 -13.92 -7.52
C PRO A 240 -2.53 -13.02 -6.31
N ILE A 241 -1.75 -11.96 -6.18
CA ILE A 241 -1.83 -11.02 -5.07
C ILE A 241 -3.17 -10.28 -5.17
N ASP A 242 -4.11 -10.68 -4.32
CA ASP A 242 -5.34 -9.95 -4.06
C ASP A 242 -4.95 -8.69 -3.28
N ASP A 243 -5.06 -7.51 -3.90
CA ASP A 243 -4.59 -6.20 -3.37
C ASP A 243 -5.17 -5.81 -2.00
N ALA A 244 -6.12 -6.58 -1.48
CA ALA A 244 -6.80 -6.31 -0.21
C ALA A 244 -6.03 -6.76 1.05
N LYS A 245 -4.90 -7.46 0.94
CA LYS A 245 -4.16 -8.03 2.09
C LYS A 245 -2.74 -7.51 2.29
N SER A 246 -2.23 -6.63 1.43
CA SER A 246 -0.96 -5.95 1.64
C SER A 246 -1.22 -4.67 2.43
N ASN A 247 -0.75 -4.60 3.66
CA ASN A 247 -0.78 -3.39 4.51
C ASN A 247 0.13 -2.27 4.00
N SER A 248 0.55 -2.35 2.73
CA SER A 248 1.48 -1.44 2.09
C SER A 248 0.71 -0.35 1.33
N VAL A 249 0.70 0.85 1.86
CA VAL A 249 0.11 2.00 1.17
C VAL A 249 1.12 2.56 0.18
N PHE A 250 0.80 2.51 -1.12
CA PHE A 250 1.57 3.16 -2.16
C PHE A 250 1.24 4.65 -2.21
N VAL A 251 2.28 5.48 -2.09
CA VAL A 251 2.19 6.94 -2.16
C VAL A 251 2.88 7.42 -3.43
N ARG A 252 2.24 8.32 -4.16
CA ARG A 252 2.86 8.96 -5.32
C ARG A 252 4.06 9.81 -4.88
N ILE A 253 5.24 9.51 -5.43
CA ILE A 253 6.48 10.21 -5.13
C ILE A 253 6.93 11.15 -6.25
N GLY A 254 6.38 11.02 -7.44
CA GLY A 254 6.73 11.90 -8.56
C GLY A 254 5.98 11.57 -9.85
N GLU A 255 6.25 12.40 -10.84
CA GLU A 255 5.82 12.23 -12.24
C GLU A 255 7.02 12.39 -13.17
N SER A 256 6.99 11.72 -14.31
CA SER A 256 8.01 11.81 -15.35
C SER A 256 7.38 11.71 -16.73
N GLU A 257 7.83 12.49 -17.70
CA GLU A 257 7.38 12.41 -19.09
C GLU A 257 7.92 11.16 -19.80
N SER A 258 9.00 10.60 -19.28
CA SER A 258 9.65 9.41 -19.86
C SER A 258 10.38 8.59 -18.80
N SER A 259 10.75 7.35 -19.18
CA SER A 259 11.74 6.53 -18.48
C SER A 259 13.16 7.06 -18.80
N PRO A 260 14.12 7.02 -17.83
CA PRO A 260 13.99 6.55 -16.45
C PRO A 260 13.53 7.64 -15.46
N PHE A 261 13.06 7.21 -14.28
CA PHE A 261 12.81 8.07 -13.12
C PHE A 261 13.81 7.76 -12.01
N ARG A 262 14.28 8.79 -11.29
CA ARG A 262 15.21 8.63 -10.17
C ARG A 262 14.56 9.07 -8.85
N ASP A 263 14.52 8.15 -7.90
CA ASP A 263 14.15 8.43 -6.51
C ASP A 263 15.42 8.70 -5.69
N THR A 264 15.64 9.95 -5.32
CA THR A 264 16.77 10.39 -4.48
C THR A 264 16.41 10.45 -3.00
N GLN A 265 15.14 10.24 -2.64
CA GLN A 265 14.65 10.30 -1.27
C GLN A 265 14.60 8.90 -0.65
N ILE A 266 15.72 8.22 -0.68
CA ILE A 266 15.87 6.88 -0.11
C ILE A 266 16.85 6.89 1.06
N GLU A 267 16.74 5.87 1.90
CA GLU A 267 17.73 5.57 2.94
C GLU A 267 18.29 4.18 2.65
N PHE A 268 19.62 4.08 2.64
CA PHE A 268 20.29 2.78 2.49
C PHE A 268 19.89 1.83 3.63
N GLY A 269 19.71 0.55 3.31
CA GLY A 269 19.26 -0.47 4.25
C GLY A 269 17.75 -0.58 4.45
N LYS A 270 16.95 0.40 3.98
CA LYS A 270 15.49 0.31 3.99
C LYS A 270 14.96 -0.35 2.72
N THR A 271 13.94 -1.19 2.87
CA THR A 271 13.26 -1.81 1.73
C THR A 271 12.19 -0.86 1.20
N TYR A 272 12.12 -0.73 -0.11
CA TYR A 272 11.11 0.02 -0.85
C TYR A 272 10.46 -0.86 -1.90
N MET A 273 9.17 -0.65 -2.13
CA MET A 273 8.44 -1.24 -3.25
C MET A 273 7.98 -0.13 -4.18
N TYR A 274 8.14 -0.32 -5.48
CA TYR A 274 7.79 0.66 -6.50
C TYR A 274 6.78 0.09 -7.48
N SER A 275 5.88 0.95 -7.95
CA SER A 275 4.98 0.74 -9.05
C SER A 275 4.92 2.00 -9.91
N VAL A 276 4.66 1.83 -11.19
CA VAL A 276 4.53 2.94 -12.15
C VAL A 276 3.21 2.77 -12.92
N ARG A 277 2.50 3.88 -13.12
CA ARG A 277 1.32 3.94 -13.98
C ARG A 277 1.57 4.93 -15.10
N SER A 278 1.21 4.56 -16.31
CA SER A 278 1.16 5.53 -17.42
C SER A 278 -0.13 6.35 -17.35
N VAL A 279 -0.09 7.59 -17.77
CA VAL A 279 -1.23 8.50 -17.84
C VAL A 279 -1.47 8.88 -19.27
N ALA A 280 -2.60 8.44 -19.83
CA ALA A 280 -3.04 8.83 -21.16
C ALA A 280 -3.95 10.04 -21.09
N GLN A 281 -3.82 10.96 -22.05
CA GLN A 281 -4.63 12.16 -22.17
C GLN A 281 -5.69 11.98 -23.26
N TYR A 282 -6.95 12.07 -22.88
CA TYR A 282 -8.10 12.06 -23.77
C TYR A 282 -8.85 13.37 -23.65
N ARG A 283 -8.69 14.28 -24.62
CA ARG A 283 -9.31 15.61 -24.56
C ARG A 283 -9.15 16.28 -23.19
N ASP A 284 -10.18 16.25 -22.37
CA ASP A 284 -10.31 16.86 -21.05
C ASP A 284 -10.11 15.87 -19.88
N VAL A 285 -9.86 14.58 -20.19
CA VAL A 285 -9.75 13.52 -19.18
C VAL A 285 -8.36 12.87 -19.21
N GLN A 286 -7.78 12.68 -18.04
CA GLN A 286 -6.60 11.86 -17.83
C GLN A 286 -7.01 10.49 -17.30
N VAL A 287 -6.45 9.44 -17.88
CA VAL A 287 -6.69 8.06 -17.45
C VAL A 287 -5.37 7.40 -17.10
N GLU A 288 -5.27 6.96 -15.85
CA GLU A 288 -4.13 6.15 -15.40
C GLU A 288 -4.31 4.69 -15.82
N SER A 289 -3.22 4.04 -16.21
CA SER A 289 -3.19 2.59 -16.36
C SER A 289 -3.41 1.88 -15.01
N ALA A 290 -3.59 0.57 -15.03
CA ALA A 290 -3.38 -0.25 -13.84
C ALA A 290 -1.91 -0.19 -13.40
N ASP A 291 -1.62 -0.69 -12.19
CA ASP A 291 -0.27 -0.76 -11.66
C ASP A 291 0.65 -1.61 -12.55
N SER A 292 1.91 -1.22 -12.65
CA SER A 292 2.95 -2.06 -13.23
C SER A 292 3.18 -3.32 -12.40
N ASN A 293 4.07 -4.20 -12.87
CA ASN A 293 4.72 -5.14 -11.95
C ASN A 293 5.38 -4.35 -10.80
N ILE A 294 5.33 -4.92 -9.58
CA ILE A 294 5.96 -4.33 -8.41
C ILE A 294 7.43 -4.77 -8.36
N VAL A 295 8.34 -3.81 -8.19
CA VAL A 295 9.74 -4.09 -7.89
C VAL A 295 10.04 -3.76 -6.44
N SER A 296 10.73 -4.69 -5.75
CA SER A 296 11.18 -4.51 -4.37
C SER A 296 12.68 -4.37 -4.34
N VAL A 297 13.20 -3.35 -3.69
CA VAL A 297 14.63 -3.08 -3.58
C VAL A 297 15.00 -2.64 -2.17
N THR A 298 16.11 -3.19 -1.66
CA THR A 298 16.76 -2.73 -0.43
C THR A 298 18.10 -2.12 -0.82
N PRO A 299 18.18 -0.81 -1.05
CA PRO A 299 19.41 -0.18 -1.45
C PRO A 299 20.51 -0.41 -0.41
N ARG A 300 21.67 -0.81 -0.87
CA ARG A 300 22.88 -0.91 -0.05
C ARG A 300 23.89 0.07 -0.58
N ASP A 301 24.58 0.72 0.31
CA ASP A 301 25.70 1.58 -0.06
C ASP A 301 26.91 0.67 -0.33
N ILE A 302 27.26 0.57 -1.61
CA ILE A 302 28.40 -0.19 -2.11
C ILE A 302 29.32 0.71 -2.95
N PHE A 303 29.17 2.00 -2.87
CA PHE A 303 29.83 2.98 -3.72
C PHE A 303 30.99 3.62 -2.98
N PRO A 304 32.25 3.27 -3.32
CA PRO A 304 33.41 3.88 -2.67
C PRO A 304 33.46 5.40 -2.93
N PRO A 305 34.01 6.16 -1.96
CA PRO A 305 34.22 7.59 -2.17
C PRO A 305 35.31 7.86 -3.22
N ALA A 306 35.41 9.11 -3.62
CA ALA A 306 36.50 9.56 -4.50
C ALA A 306 37.85 9.46 -3.78
N ALA A 307 38.93 9.18 -4.56
CA ALA A 307 40.28 9.15 -4.04
C ALA A 307 40.68 10.50 -3.45
N PRO A 308 41.35 10.53 -2.28
CA PRO A 308 41.90 11.76 -1.72
C PRO A 308 42.85 12.47 -2.68
N GLN A 309 42.79 13.80 -2.69
CA GLN A 309 43.59 14.64 -3.56
C GLN A 309 44.56 15.49 -2.76
N GLY A 310 45.61 16.00 -3.42
CA GLY A 310 46.52 17.01 -2.83
C GLY A 310 47.38 16.41 -1.70
N LEU A 311 47.71 15.11 -1.73
CA LEU A 311 48.64 14.53 -0.77
C LEU A 311 50.01 15.24 -0.89
N ILE A 312 50.55 15.70 0.23
CA ILE A 312 51.91 16.22 0.37
C ILE A 312 52.60 15.52 1.53
N VAL A 313 53.91 15.38 1.44
CA VAL A 313 54.78 14.80 2.47
C VAL A 313 55.86 15.81 2.79
N VAL A 314 55.97 16.21 4.05
CA VAL A 314 56.93 17.19 4.53
C VAL A 314 57.92 16.52 5.49
N PRO A 315 59.20 16.47 5.16
CA PRO A 315 60.20 15.91 6.09
C PRO A 315 60.47 16.93 7.21
N VAL A 316 60.43 16.43 8.45
CA VAL A 316 60.79 17.21 9.64
C VAL A 316 62.05 16.55 10.24
N PRO A 317 63.22 17.26 10.17
CA PRO A 317 64.47 16.67 10.67
C PRO A 317 64.45 16.53 12.19
N ALA A 318 65.32 15.65 12.70
CA ALA A 318 65.50 15.46 14.14
C ALA A 318 66.00 16.77 14.79
N GLN A 319 65.43 17.14 15.94
CA GLN A 319 65.79 18.34 16.72
C GLN A 319 65.68 18.06 18.23
N ASN A 320 66.61 18.58 19.04
CA ASN A 320 66.55 18.55 20.50
C ASN A 320 66.22 17.15 21.08
N SER A 321 66.90 16.09 20.62
CA SER A 321 66.67 14.69 21.01
C SER A 321 65.34 14.10 20.56
N GLN A 322 64.54 14.80 19.75
CA GLN A 322 63.38 14.26 19.10
C GLN A 322 63.75 13.64 17.74
N PRO A 323 63.32 12.40 17.44
CA PRO A 323 63.61 11.78 16.15
C PRO A 323 62.90 12.53 15.03
N GLY A 324 63.49 12.51 13.84
CA GLY A 324 62.86 13.09 12.65
C GLY A 324 61.63 12.25 12.22
N TYR A 325 60.70 12.84 11.50
CA TYR A 325 59.50 12.23 11.02
C TYR A 325 59.04 12.80 9.67
N LEU A 326 58.06 12.14 9.05
CA LEU A 326 57.40 12.64 7.86
C LEU A 326 55.96 13.04 8.22
N ASP A 327 55.63 14.34 8.01
CA ASP A 327 54.26 14.81 8.14
C ASP A 327 53.54 14.74 6.79
N LEU A 328 52.39 14.11 6.79
CA LEU A 328 51.53 13.95 5.64
C LEU A 328 50.27 14.79 5.83
N SER A 329 49.82 15.43 4.76
CA SER A 329 48.52 16.09 4.72
C SER A 329 47.89 15.97 3.32
N TRP A 330 46.58 16.03 3.25
CA TRP A 330 45.83 15.96 1.98
C TRP A 330 44.59 16.83 2.06
N SER A 331 43.89 17.00 0.92
CA SER A 331 42.65 17.76 0.89
C SER A 331 41.52 16.99 1.56
N ILE A 332 40.70 17.67 2.35
CA ILE A 332 39.48 17.09 2.93
C ILE A 332 38.53 16.69 1.80
N SER A 333 37.90 15.52 1.89
CA SER A 333 36.85 15.13 0.94
C SER A 333 35.62 16.03 1.09
N GLY A 334 35.02 16.39 -0.03
CA GLY A 334 33.72 17.09 -0.06
C GLY A 334 32.49 16.21 0.14
N GLU A 335 32.68 14.89 0.24
CA GLU A 335 31.57 13.94 0.43
C GLU A 335 31.13 13.94 1.90
N THR A 336 29.80 13.84 2.12
CA THR A 336 29.20 14.02 3.45
C THR A 336 29.22 12.78 4.32
N ASP A 337 29.48 11.62 3.72
CA ASP A 337 29.44 10.29 4.33
C ASP A 337 30.81 9.69 4.63
N ILE A 338 31.89 10.47 4.47
CA ILE A 338 33.24 10.02 4.83
C ILE A 338 33.30 9.59 6.30
N GLY A 339 33.79 8.37 6.52
CA GLY A 339 34.09 7.80 7.82
C GLY A 339 35.53 8.07 8.26
N GLY A 340 36.47 8.27 7.32
CA GLY A 340 37.87 8.56 7.60
C GLY A 340 38.82 8.18 6.47
N TYR A 341 40.10 8.08 6.81
CA TYR A 341 41.17 7.83 5.83
C TYR A 341 42.12 6.73 6.31
N ASN A 342 42.70 6.00 5.35
CA ASN A 342 43.81 5.07 5.56
C ASN A 342 45.07 5.62 4.85
N VAL A 343 46.23 5.46 5.50
CA VAL A 343 47.55 5.81 4.95
C VAL A 343 48.33 4.53 4.70
N TYR A 344 48.92 4.43 3.53
CA TYR A 344 49.77 3.33 3.12
C TYR A 344 51.15 3.81 2.78
N ARG A 345 52.18 2.97 3.12
CA ARG A 345 53.58 3.25 2.87
C ARG A 345 54.26 2.07 2.21
N THR A 346 55.14 2.36 1.27
CA THR A 346 56.05 1.38 0.68
C THR A 346 57.43 2.01 0.49
N GLU A 347 58.52 1.22 0.47
CA GLU A 347 59.85 1.65 0.12
C GLU A 347 60.15 1.52 -1.39
N GLN A 348 59.28 0.78 -2.10
CA GLN A 348 59.44 0.54 -3.53
C GLN A 348 58.35 1.30 -4.33
N GLN A 349 58.78 2.12 -5.26
CA GLN A 349 57.87 2.87 -6.11
C GLN A 349 56.96 1.95 -6.93
N GLY A 350 55.64 2.19 -6.88
CA GLY A 350 54.64 1.40 -7.61
C GLY A 350 54.26 0.07 -6.96
N ALA A 351 54.89 -0.32 -5.86
CA ALA A 351 54.49 -1.51 -5.11
C ALA A 351 53.34 -1.21 -4.14
N PRO A 352 52.49 -2.18 -3.81
CA PRO A 352 51.46 -2.06 -2.79
C PRO A 352 52.05 -1.62 -1.44
N GLY A 353 51.49 -0.61 -0.82
CA GLY A 353 51.91 -0.11 0.49
C GLY A 353 51.30 -0.91 1.64
N SER A 354 51.99 -0.94 2.77
CA SER A 354 51.44 -1.46 4.04
C SER A 354 50.67 -0.34 4.74
N LYS A 355 49.49 -0.67 5.29
CA LYS A 355 48.67 0.25 6.05
C LYS A 355 49.35 0.65 7.34
N LEU A 356 49.41 1.95 7.61
CA LEU A 356 50.08 2.52 8.78
C LEU A 356 49.18 2.75 9.98
N ASN A 357 47.91 3.12 9.74
CA ASN A 357 46.97 3.43 10.81
C ASN A 357 46.06 2.24 11.11
N PRO A 358 45.98 1.80 12.39
CA PRO A 358 45.10 0.68 12.78
C PRO A 358 43.62 1.08 12.77
N GLN A 359 43.31 2.36 12.98
CA GLN A 359 41.96 2.92 12.96
C GLN A 359 41.89 4.03 11.92
N LEU A 360 40.68 4.32 11.40
CA LEU A 360 40.49 5.40 10.45
C LEU A 360 40.92 6.76 11.04
N LEU A 361 41.62 7.53 10.24
CA LEU A 361 41.99 8.91 10.57
C LEU A 361 40.80 9.83 10.28
N LEU A 362 40.35 10.57 11.28
CA LEU A 362 39.22 11.50 11.13
C LEU A 362 39.65 12.86 10.56
N THR A 363 40.96 13.12 10.54
CA THR A 363 41.57 14.35 10.01
C THR A 363 42.41 14.01 8.77
N PRO A 364 42.51 14.92 7.79
CA PRO A 364 43.34 14.70 6.60
C PRO A 364 44.83 14.94 6.85
N ALA A 365 45.37 14.34 7.91
CA ALA A 365 46.75 14.44 8.32
C ALA A 365 47.22 13.16 9.02
N PHE A 366 48.50 12.85 8.85
CA PHE A 366 49.16 11.70 9.51
C PHE A 366 50.65 12.03 9.72
N ARG A 367 51.19 11.57 10.86
CA ARG A 367 52.60 11.66 11.16
C ARG A 367 53.24 10.30 11.20
N ASP A 368 54.19 10.06 10.33
CA ASP A 368 54.99 8.82 10.33
C ASP A 368 56.30 9.00 11.10
N MET A 369 56.34 8.44 12.31
CA MET A 369 57.49 8.46 13.19
C MET A 369 58.48 7.29 12.91
N ASN A 370 58.06 6.32 12.11
CA ASN A 370 58.84 5.08 11.86
C ASN A 370 59.60 5.17 10.53
N VAL A 371 60.34 6.27 10.34
CA VAL A 371 61.13 6.54 9.15
C VAL A 371 62.57 6.71 9.50
N GLY A 372 63.48 6.19 8.64
CA GLY A 372 64.92 6.34 8.81
C GLY A 372 65.53 7.38 7.90
N PRO A 373 66.66 8.06 8.32
CA PRO A 373 67.37 8.98 7.46
C PRO A 373 67.95 8.28 6.23
N GLY A 374 68.00 8.95 5.09
CA GLY A 374 68.51 8.45 3.82
C GLY A 374 67.64 7.38 3.13
N ARG A 375 66.47 7.10 3.69
CA ARG A 375 65.52 6.18 3.11
C ARG A 375 64.34 6.93 2.47
N ARG A 376 64.00 6.55 1.24
CA ARG A 376 62.88 7.11 0.51
C ARG A 376 61.64 6.19 0.70
N TYR A 377 60.53 6.87 1.11
CA TYR A 377 59.23 6.22 1.30
C TYR A 377 58.22 6.79 0.32
N PHE A 378 57.29 5.96 -0.15
CA PHE A 378 56.18 6.35 -1.02
C PHE A 378 54.90 6.14 -0.26
N TYR A 379 54.06 7.17 -0.25
CA TYR A 379 52.77 7.21 0.50
C TYR A 379 51.61 7.33 -0.46
N THR A 380 50.54 6.63 -0.13
CA THR A 380 49.21 6.80 -0.73
C THR A 380 48.18 6.87 0.37
N VAL A 381 47.05 7.50 0.09
CA VAL A 381 45.93 7.66 1.02
C VAL A 381 44.65 7.22 0.33
N THR A 382 43.78 6.51 1.05
CA THR A 382 42.44 6.19 0.63
C THR A 382 41.43 6.87 1.55
N ALA A 383 40.23 7.14 1.04
CA ALA A 383 39.07 7.54 1.82
C ALA A 383 38.18 6.31 2.07
N VAL A 384 37.54 6.26 3.22
CA VAL A 384 36.58 5.21 3.58
C VAL A 384 35.30 5.91 4.01
N ASP A 385 34.15 5.48 3.46
CA ASP A 385 32.85 6.02 3.87
C ASP A 385 32.33 5.37 5.17
N ARG A 386 31.16 5.79 5.63
CA ARG A 386 30.51 5.23 6.83
C ARG A 386 29.98 3.83 6.63
N ALA A 387 29.77 3.41 5.38
CA ALA A 387 29.35 2.05 5.03
C ALA A 387 30.54 1.06 4.98
N GLY A 388 31.78 1.58 5.00
CA GLY A 388 33.01 0.80 4.96
C GLY A 388 33.56 0.59 3.56
N ASN A 389 33.06 1.27 2.53
CA ASN A 389 33.60 1.21 1.20
C ASN A 389 34.88 2.06 1.12
N GLU A 390 35.96 1.50 0.63
CA GLU A 390 37.26 2.15 0.53
C GLU A 390 37.55 2.57 -0.91
N SER A 391 37.98 3.83 -1.08
CA SER A 391 38.31 4.39 -2.39
C SER A 391 39.54 3.75 -3.03
N VAL A 392 39.75 4.00 -4.30
CA VAL A 392 41.07 3.81 -4.90
C VAL A 392 42.07 4.74 -4.23
N ALA A 393 43.37 4.35 -4.28
CA ALA A 393 44.44 5.14 -3.67
C ALA A 393 44.65 6.49 -4.39
N SER A 394 45.08 7.51 -3.63
CA SER A 394 45.55 8.75 -4.17
C SER A 394 46.78 8.57 -5.06
N ALA A 395 47.21 9.62 -5.77
CA ALA A 395 48.54 9.68 -6.36
C ALA A 395 49.60 9.42 -5.28
N ALA A 396 50.63 8.64 -5.61
CA ALA A 396 51.74 8.36 -4.69
C ALA A 396 52.65 9.59 -4.59
N VAL A 397 53.04 9.92 -3.37
CA VAL A 397 54.01 10.99 -3.08
C VAL A 397 55.15 10.46 -2.26
N SER A 398 56.39 10.78 -2.62
CA SER A 398 57.58 10.33 -1.88
C SER A 398 58.02 11.35 -0.84
N GLY A 399 58.55 10.84 0.27
CA GLY A 399 59.27 11.62 1.31
C GLY A 399 60.53 10.90 1.75
N GLU A 400 61.52 11.70 2.16
CA GLU A 400 62.82 11.19 2.61
C GLU A 400 63.38 12.15 3.70
N LEU A 401 63.89 11.61 4.79
CA LEU A 401 64.64 12.36 5.75
C LEU A 401 66.09 12.44 5.28
N ALA A 402 66.63 13.66 5.28
CA ALA A 402 68.05 13.86 4.97
C ALA A 402 68.94 13.08 5.94
N GLU A 403 70.06 12.52 5.42
CA GLU A 403 71.08 11.96 6.27
C GLU A 403 71.63 13.05 7.18
N GLN A 404 71.78 12.76 8.48
CA GLN A 404 72.48 13.65 9.36
C GLN A 404 74.01 13.55 9.06
N PRO A 405 74.71 14.69 8.83
CA PRO A 405 76.17 14.62 8.70
C PRO A 405 76.74 14.01 9.98
N ALA A 406 77.65 13.05 9.83
CA ALA A 406 78.38 12.49 10.94
C ALA A 406 79.06 13.63 11.74
N GLN A 407 78.74 13.72 13.04
CA GLN A 407 79.40 14.65 13.96
C GLN A 407 80.78 14.18 14.28
#